data_b9816cd230ea231c2c76550c668e0ba1
#
_entry.id   b9816cd230ea231c2c76550c668e0ba1
#
_cell.length_a   1.000
_cell.length_b   1.000
_cell.length_c   1.000
_cell.angle_alpha   90.00
_cell.angle_beta   90.00
_cell.angle_gamma   90.00
#
_symmetry.space_group_name_H-M   'P 1'
#
loop_
_entity.id
_entity.type
_entity.pdbx_description
1 polymer ?
#
loop_
_entity_poly.entity_id
_entity_poly.type
_entity_poly.pdbx_seq_one_letter_code
_entity_poly.pdbx_strand_id
1 'polypeptide(L)'
;RMIEEEKLYESSVMILCLEGCHESLVGIIAGRLKEKYNRPVIVGVETEHGIKASGRSIEAYNMYEKLNECRDLFERFGGHAMAAGMTFKKENLQVLRDMLNAQCGLTTEDLIRIIHIDVPMPLDYISENFVGELELLEPFGKANAKPVFAERHFQILRATILGKNQNVLKMRVRNDNGVTMEALYFGDIQAFDAYVEKMYGTDARNRMYAGLTNSVDLAFTYYPSVNSYMGRQTLQIIVQNFQRIRR
;
A
#
# COMPACT_ATOMS: atom_id res chain seq x y z
N ARG A 1 -2.84 4.12 15.62
CA ARG A 1 -3.15 3.94 17.04
C ARG A 1 -4.61 3.52 17.22
N MET A 2 -5.62 4.38 16.96
CA MET A 2 -7.05 4.05 17.06
C MET A 2 -7.42 2.72 16.36
N ILE A 3 -6.95 2.50 15.13
CA ILE A 3 -7.23 1.28 14.36
C ILE A 3 -6.75 0.01 15.08
N GLU A 4 -5.64 0.09 15.79
CA GLU A 4 -5.05 -1.03 16.52
C GLU A 4 -5.73 -1.21 17.88
N GLU A 5 -6.03 -0.12 18.59
CA GLU A 5 -6.72 -0.14 19.88
C GLU A 5 -8.16 -0.68 19.74
N GLU A 6 -8.90 -0.24 18.72
CA GLU A 6 -10.27 -0.70 18.43
C GLU A 6 -10.30 -1.93 17.49
N LYS A 7 -9.15 -2.47 17.10
CA LYS A 7 -9.01 -3.61 16.16
C LYS A 7 -9.81 -3.45 14.87
N LEU A 8 -9.94 -2.23 14.38
CA LEU A 8 -10.75 -1.92 13.19
C LEU A 8 -10.24 -2.64 11.93
N TYR A 9 -8.98 -3.07 11.92
CA TYR A 9 -8.41 -3.89 10.84
C TYR A 9 -9.04 -5.30 10.73
N GLU A 10 -9.77 -5.76 11.74
CA GLU A 10 -10.52 -7.03 11.70
C GLU A 10 -11.89 -6.87 11.01
N SER A 11 -12.43 -5.64 10.95
CA SER A 11 -13.71 -5.34 10.31
C SER A 11 -13.61 -5.41 8.79
N SER A 12 -14.61 -5.93 8.11
CA SER A 12 -14.67 -5.95 6.64
C SER A 12 -14.80 -4.54 6.05
N VAL A 13 -15.56 -3.66 6.71
CA VAL A 13 -15.69 -2.24 6.39
C VAL A 13 -15.18 -1.44 7.57
N MET A 14 -14.12 -0.65 7.37
CA MET A 14 -13.51 0.16 8.42
C MET A 14 -14.18 1.52 8.50
N ILE A 15 -14.69 1.89 9.67
CA ILE A 15 -15.33 3.19 9.89
C ILE A 15 -14.70 3.87 11.11
N LEU A 16 -14.09 5.04 10.88
CA LEU A 16 -13.36 5.81 11.88
C LEU A 16 -13.94 7.22 12.00
N CYS A 17 -13.97 7.75 13.22
CA CYS A 17 -14.20 9.16 13.46
C CYS A 17 -12.95 9.75 14.12
N LEU A 18 -12.31 10.72 13.49
CA LEU A 18 -11.07 11.33 13.95
C LEU A 18 -11.36 12.60 14.76
N GLU A 19 -10.65 12.76 15.87
CA GLU A 19 -10.66 14.00 16.64
C GLU A 19 -9.56 14.94 16.15
N GLY A 20 -9.84 16.25 16.15
CA GLY A 20 -8.86 17.29 15.83
C GLY A 20 -8.33 17.28 14.39
N CYS A 21 -8.98 16.56 13.49
CA CYS A 21 -8.61 16.50 12.07
C CYS A 21 -9.48 17.45 11.25
N HIS A 22 -8.88 18.12 10.27
CA HIS A 22 -9.63 18.98 9.36
C HIS A 22 -10.40 18.13 8.32
N GLU A 23 -11.65 18.51 8.03
CA GLU A 23 -12.53 17.75 7.13
C GLU A 23 -11.97 17.53 5.72
N SER A 24 -11.15 18.44 5.20
CA SER A 24 -10.52 18.30 3.87
C SER A 24 -9.53 17.12 3.78
N LEU A 25 -9.06 16.60 4.90
CA LEU A 25 -8.08 15.51 4.95
C LEU A 25 -8.71 14.11 5.00
N VAL A 26 -9.99 14.01 5.39
CA VAL A 26 -10.63 12.70 5.60
C VAL A 26 -10.62 11.82 4.35
N GLY A 27 -10.79 12.42 3.17
CA GLY A 27 -10.76 11.69 1.89
C GLY A 27 -9.37 11.14 1.54
N ILE A 28 -8.30 11.87 1.88
CA ILE A 28 -6.92 11.45 1.67
C ILE A 28 -6.58 10.33 2.66
N ILE A 29 -6.98 10.49 3.92
CA ILE A 29 -6.76 9.48 4.97
C ILE A 29 -7.51 8.19 4.62
N ALA A 30 -8.79 8.28 4.22
CA ALA A 30 -9.56 7.13 3.77
C ALA A 30 -8.90 6.38 2.60
N GLY A 31 -8.36 7.12 1.61
CA GLY A 31 -7.63 6.55 0.49
C GLY A 31 -6.38 5.77 0.94
N ARG A 32 -5.56 6.36 1.80
CA ARG A 32 -4.34 5.71 2.32
C ARG A 32 -4.65 4.48 3.18
N LEU A 33 -5.70 4.55 3.99
CA LEU A 33 -6.13 3.40 4.81
C LEU A 33 -6.67 2.27 3.93
N LYS A 34 -7.48 2.60 2.91
CA LYS A 34 -7.96 1.64 1.91
C LYS A 34 -6.79 0.94 1.22
N GLU A 35 -5.76 1.67 0.82
CA GLU A 35 -4.56 1.10 0.21
C GLU A 35 -3.76 0.21 1.18
N LYS A 36 -3.63 0.64 2.44
CA LYS A 36 -2.87 -0.11 3.46
C LYS A 36 -3.56 -1.42 3.83
N TYR A 37 -4.88 -1.39 4.06
CA TYR A 37 -5.64 -2.53 4.60
C TYR A 37 -6.42 -3.33 3.55
N ASN A 38 -6.47 -2.85 2.30
CA ASN A 38 -7.27 -3.41 1.21
C ASN A 38 -8.73 -3.67 1.61
N ARG A 39 -9.39 -2.65 2.19
CA ARG A 39 -10.77 -2.71 2.69
C ARG A 39 -11.52 -1.44 2.32
N PRO A 40 -12.85 -1.48 2.22
CA PRO A 40 -13.65 -0.26 2.21
C PRO A 40 -13.43 0.52 3.52
N VAL A 41 -13.17 1.81 3.40
CA VAL A 41 -12.87 2.70 4.55
C VAL A 41 -13.73 3.94 4.49
N ILE A 42 -14.34 4.29 5.61
CA ILE A 42 -15.02 5.56 5.82
C ILE A 42 -14.30 6.29 6.95
N VAL A 43 -13.85 7.51 6.70
CA VAL A 43 -13.22 8.37 7.68
C VAL A 43 -14.05 9.62 7.84
N GLY A 44 -14.43 9.92 9.06
CA GLY A 44 -15.20 11.10 9.42
C GLY A 44 -14.51 11.97 10.46
N VAL A 45 -14.98 13.19 10.58
CA VAL A 45 -14.66 14.14 11.65
C VAL A 45 -15.94 14.74 12.20
N GLU A 46 -15.96 15.00 13.49
CA GLU A 46 -17.07 15.66 14.14
C GLU A 46 -17.10 17.14 13.78
N THR A 47 -18.25 17.65 13.42
CA THR A 47 -18.54 19.06 13.10
C THR A 47 -19.75 19.53 13.89
N GLU A 48 -20.07 20.82 13.84
CA GLU A 48 -21.29 21.38 14.47
C GLU A 48 -22.60 20.76 13.94
N HIS A 49 -22.54 20.16 12.73
CA HIS A 49 -23.69 19.55 12.05
C HIS A 49 -23.63 18.02 12.00
N GLY A 50 -22.94 17.38 12.95
CA GLY A 50 -22.74 15.93 12.98
C GLY A 50 -21.39 15.48 12.42
N ILE A 51 -21.28 14.22 12.01
CA ILE A 51 -20.06 13.66 11.43
C ILE A 51 -20.06 13.87 9.92
N LYS A 52 -19.07 14.62 9.42
CA LYS A 52 -18.80 14.74 7.99
C LYS A 52 -17.71 13.75 7.60
N ALA A 53 -18.02 12.84 6.66
CA ALA A 53 -17.16 11.72 6.34
C ALA A 53 -16.93 11.54 4.83
N SER A 54 -15.83 10.86 4.51
CA SER A 54 -15.49 10.44 3.15
C SER A 54 -15.16 8.96 3.12
N GLY A 55 -15.77 8.25 2.19
CA GLY A 55 -15.54 6.83 1.94
C GLY A 55 -14.62 6.59 0.74
N ARG A 56 -13.85 5.51 0.81
CA ARG A 56 -13.06 4.95 -0.29
C ARG A 56 -13.24 3.45 -0.32
N SER A 57 -13.42 2.88 -1.51
CA SER A 57 -13.75 1.47 -1.67
C SER A 57 -12.71 0.67 -2.44
N ILE A 58 -12.87 -0.64 -2.39
CA ILE A 58 -12.20 -1.64 -3.22
C ILE A 58 -13.16 -2.10 -4.32
N GLU A 59 -12.65 -2.73 -5.37
CA GLU A 59 -13.46 -3.14 -6.54
C GLU A 59 -14.60 -4.10 -6.17
N ALA A 60 -14.38 -4.98 -5.19
CA ALA A 60 -15.37 -5.94 -4.72
C ALA A 60 -16.53 -5.32 -3.90
N TYR A 61 -16.49 -4.01 -3.58
CA TYR A 61 -17.48 -3.37 -2.73
C TYR A 61 -18.01 -2.08 -3.35
N ASN A 62 -19.26 -2.10 -3.80
CA ASN A 62 -19.91 -0.90 -4.31
C ASN A 62 -20.38 0.00 -3.14
N MET A 63 -19.55 0.99 -2.82
CA MET A 63 -19.78 1.92 -1.70
C MET A 63 -21.14 2.62 -1.80
N TYR A 64 -21.51 3.08 -2.99
CA TYR A 64 -22.77 3.81 -3.17
C TYR A 64 -24.00 2.94 -2.90
N GLU A 65 -24.04 1.73 -3.45
CA GLU A 65 -25.16 0.80 -3.22
C GLU A 65 -25.28 0.43 -1.74
N LYS A 66 -24.17 0.13 -1.08
CA LYS A 66 -24.17 -0.22 0.34
C LYS A 66 -24.59 0.92 1.25
N LEU A 67 -24.20 2.14 0.96
CA LEU A 67 -24.68 3.31 1.68
C LEU A 67 -26.17 3.57 1.41
N ASN A 68 -26.65 3.27 0.22
CA ASN A 68 -28.06 3.42 -0.12
C ASN A 68 -28.97 2.43 0.63
N GLU A 69 -28.46 1.22 0.97
CA GLU A 69 -29.16 0.24 1.81
C GLU A 69 -29.43 0.77 3.24
N CYS A 70 -28.63 1.73 3.72
CA CYS A 70 -28.77 2.37 5.04
C CYS A 70 -29.01 3.89 4.94
N ARG A 71 -29.70 4.33 3.89
CA ARG A 71 -29.92 5.75 3.55
C ARG A 71 -30.48 6.58 4.70
N ASP A 72 -31.36 6.02 5.50
CA ASP A 72 -32.03 6.74 6.60
C ASP A 72 -31.10 7.18 7.74
N LEU A 73 -29.87 6.62 7.78
CA LEU A 73 -28.85 7.03 8.75
C LEU A 73 -28.14 8.32 8.36
N PHE A 74 -28.27 8.77 7.10
CA PHE A 74 -27.56 9.92 6.57
C PHE A 74 -28.48 11.14 6.43
N GLU A 75 -27.97 12.30 6.80
CA GLU A 75 -28.59 13.58 6.45
C GLU A 75 -28.34 13.91 4.98
N ARG A 76 -27.11 13.63 4.53
CA ARG A 76 -26.68 13.77 3.13
C ARG A 76 -25.67 12.68 2.80
N PHE A 77 -25.79 12.10 1.63
CA PHE A 77 -24.71 11.32 1.04
C PHE A 77 -24.78 11.38 -0.48
N GLY A 78 -23.62 11.15 -1.12
CA GLY A 78 -23.51 11.07 -2.56
C GLY A 78 -22.15 10.53 -2.96
N GLY A 79 -22.06 9.99 -4.18
CA GLY A 79 -20.82 9.40 -4.65
C GLY A 79 -21.04 8.40 -5.77
N HIS A 80 -20.12 7.45 -5.86
CA HIS A 80 -20.14 6.34 -6.82
C HIS A 80 -19.54 5.08 -6.17
N ALA A 81 -19.44 3.98 -6.92
CA ALA A 81 -18.97 2.69 -6.41
C ALA A 81 -17.65 2.76 -5.60
N MET A 82 -16.69 3.60 -6.01
CA MET A 82 -15.35 3.65 -5.42
C MET A 82 -15.15 4.74 -4.37
N ALA A 83 -16.04 5.73 -4.29
CA ALA A 83 -15.90 6.83 -3.34
C ALA A 83 -17.26 7.48 -3.03
N ALA A 84 -17.45 7.91 -1.79
CA ALA A 84 -18.63 8.64 -1.36
C ALA A 84 -18.28 9.71 -0.32
N GLY A 85 -19.08 10.77 -0.31
CA GLY A 85 -19.12 11.78 0.75
C GLY A 85 -20.43 11.69 1.50
N MET A 86 -20.42 11.87 2.83
CA MET A 86 -21.61 11.73 3.65
C MET A 86 -21.58 12.61 4.90
N THR A 87 -22.78 12.91 5.40
CA THR A 87 -22.98 13.57 6.69
C THR A 87 -24.05 12.79 7.46
N PHE A 88 -23.77 12.49 8.72
CA PHE A 88 -24.69 11.75 9.60
C PHE A 88 -24.52 12.16 11.07
N LYS A 89 -25.51 11.86 11.88
CA LYS A 89 -25.48 12.17 13.31
C LYS A 89 -24.51 11.27 14.05
N LYS A 90 -23.89 11.78 15.10
CA LYS A 90 -22.91 11.02 15.93
C LYS A 90 -23.49 9.72 16.48
N GLU A 91 -24.78 9.76 16.87
CA GLU A 91 -25.49 8.59 17.40
C GLU A 91 -25.56 7.43 16.38
N ASN A 92 -25.53 7.75 15.10
CA ASN A 92 -25.63 6.77 14.02
C ASN A 92 -24.29 6.07 13.72
N LEU A 93 -23.18 6.53 14.30
CA LEU A 93 -21.84 5.97 13.98
C LEU A 93 -21.75 4.46 14.25
N GLN A 94 -22.21 4.01 15.43
CA GLN A 94 -22.13 2.59 15.78
C GLN A 94 -23.13 1.77 14.95
N VAL A 95 -24.34 2.27 14.75
CA VAL A 95 -25.35 1.61 13.92
C VAL A 95 -24.85 1.44 12.49
N LEU A 96 -24.19 2.46 11.94
CA LEU A 96 -23.59 2.42 10.61
C LEU A 96 -22.46 1.38 10.53
N ARG A 97 -21.59 1.30 11.55
CA ARG A 97 -20.55 0.27 11.66
C ARG A 97 -21.15 -1.14 11.62
N ASP A 98 -22.17 -1.38 12.43
CA ASP A 98 -22.81 -2.67 12.54
C ASP A 98 -23.53 -3.08 11.24
N MET A 99 -24.31 -2.18 10.66
CA MET A 99 -25.05 -2.44 9.42
C MET A 99 -24.12 -2.71 8.24
N LEU A 100 -23.15 -1.83 7.98
CA LEU A 100 -22.26 -1.97 6.83
C LEU A 100 -21.36 -3.22 6.95
N ASN A 101 -21.00 -3.66 8.15
CA ASN A 101 -20.25 -4.90 8.34
C ASN A 101 -21.15 -6.13 8.24
N ALA A 102 -22.37 -6.10 8.78
CA ALA A 102 -23.32 -7.22 8.66
C ALA A 102 -23.76 -7.49 7.22
N GLN A 103 -23.87 -6.42 6.42
CA GLN A 103 -24.38 -6.47 5.04
C GLN A 103 -23.24 -6.35 4.00
N CYS A 104 -21.96 -6.44 4.41
CA CYS A 104 -20.84 -6.14 3.51
C CYS A 104 -20.82 -7.05 2.28
N GLY A 105 -21.16 -8.34 2.45
CA GLY A 105 -21.12 -9.35 1.40
C GLY A 105 -19.69 -9.72 0.96
N LEU A 106 -18.65 -9.19 1.62
CA LEU A 106 -17.25 -9.46 1.29
C LEU A 106 -16.80 -10.78 1.89
N THR A 107 -16.09 -11.54 1.11
CA THR A 107 -15.37 -12.75 1.54
C THR A 107 -13.94 -12.42 1.95
N THR A 108 -13.27 -13.37 2.59
CA THR A 108 -11.85 -13.22 2.92
C THR A 108 -10.99 -13.04 1.65
N GLU A 109 -11.39 -13.66 0.55
CA GLU A 109 -10.69 -13.56 -0.74
C GLU A 109 -10.78 -12.16 -1.34
N ASP A 110 -11.93 -11.49 -1.23
CA ASP A 110 -12.13 -10.10 -1.70
C ASP A 110 -11.23 -9.11 -0.94
N LEU A 111 -10.83 -9.44 0.27
CA LEU A 111 -9.97 -8.63 1.11
C LEU A 111 -8.47 -8.91 0.91
N ILE A 112 -8.12 -9.92 0.12
CA ILE A 112 -6.73 -10.19 -0.26
C ILE A 112 -6.32 -9.21 -1.35
N ARG A 113 -5.22 -8.50 -1.13
CA ARG A 113 -4.67 -7.60 -2.14
C ARG A 113 -4.04 -8.41 -3.27
N ILE A 114 -4.67 -8.37 -4.44
CA ILE A 114 -4.12 -8.94 -5.68
C ILE A 114 -3.19 -7.92 -6.33
N ILE A 115 -1.99 -8.36 -6.70
CA ILE A 115 -1.04 -7.56 -7.46
C ILE A 115 -0.91 -8.19 -8.83
N HIS A 116 -1.35 -7.45 -9.86
CA HIS A 116 -1.15 -7.86 -11.23
C HIS A 116 0.28 -7.53 -11.66
N ILE A 117 0.98 -8.53 -12.16
CA ILE A 117 2.34 -8.41 -12.69
C ILE A 117 2.22 -8.40 -14.21
N ASP A 118 2.63 -7.30 -14.86
CA ASP A 118 2.58 -7.19 -16.30
C ASP A 118 3.66 -8.06 -16.95
N VAL A 119 4.87 -8.04 -16.40
CA VAL A 119 6.01 -8.81 -16.93
C VAL A 119 6.86 -9.40 -15.79
N PRO A 120 6.96 -10.74 -15.67
CA PRO A 120 8.03 -11.37 -14.90
C PRO A 120 9.36 -11.09 -15.60
N MET A 121 10.23 -10.28 -14.98
CA MET A 121 11.46 -9.83 -15.61
C MET A 121 12.65 -9.89 -14.64
N PRO A 122 13.69 -10.67 -14.94
CA PRO A 122 14.94 -10.69 -14.18
C PRO A 122 15.75 -9.39 -14.35
N LEU A 123 16.58 -9.05 -13.35
CA LEU A 123 17.47 -7.88 -13.39
C LEU A 123 18.36 -7.81 -14.63
N ASP A 124 18.69 -8.96 -15.20
CA ASP A 124 19.56 -9.08 -16.38
C ASP A 124 19.05 -8.34 -17.62
N TYR A 125 17.73 -8.13 -17.71
CA TYR A 125 17.10 -7.43 -18.82
C TYR A 125 17.06 -5.91 -18.64
N ILE A 126 17.39 -5.42 -17.45
CA ILE A 126 17.36 -3.98 -17.17
C ILE A 126 18.59 -3.30 -17.76
N SER A 127 18.39 -2.40 -18.69
CA SER A 127 19.41 -1.55 -19.31
C SER A 127 18.95 -0.10 -19.34
N GLU A 128 19.88 0.83 -19.56
CA GLU A 128 19.54 2.26 -19.74
C GLU A 128 18.61 2.46 -20.94
N ASN A 129 18.84 1.72 -22.03
CA ASN A 129 17.97 1.76 -23.20
C ASN A 129 16.56 1.31 -22.88
N PHE A 130 16.41 0.19 -22.14
CA PHE A 130 15.09 -0.33 -21.72
C PHE A 130 14.36 0.68 -20.83
N VAL A 131 15.05 1.33 -19.90
CA VAL A 131 14.43 2.38 -19.06
C VAL A 131 13.98 3.57 -19.92
N GLY A 132 14.80 3.99 -20.90
CA GLY A 132 14.42 5.04 -21.85
C GLY A 132 13.20 4.68 -22.70
N GLU A 133 13.06 3.42 -23.11
CA GLU A 133 11.86 2.94 -23.82
C GLU A 133 10.60 2.96 -22.93
N LEU A 134 10.74 2.67 -21.63
CA LEU A 134 9.63 2.77 -20.68
C LEU A 134 9.14 4.21 -20.48
N GLU A 135 10.03 5.21 -20.59
CA GLU A 135 9.66 6.64 -20.53
C GLU A 135 8.74 7.05 -21.68
N LEU A 136 8.81 6.36 -22.83
CA LEU A 136 7.89 6.61 -23.97
C LEU A 136 6.43 6.25 -23.67
N LEU A 137 6.20 5.45 -22.61
CA LEU A 137 4.83 5.11 -22.16
C LEU A 137 4.20 6.21 -21.31
N GLU A 138 4.95 7.23 -20.89
CA GLU A 138 4.42 8.33 -20.08
C GLU A 138 3.52 9.29 -20.88
N PRO A 139 2.56 9.97 -20.25
CA PRO A 139 2.31 10.02 -18.81
C PRO A 139 1.49 8.83 -18.29
N PHE A 140 1.89 8.29 -17.15
CA PHE A 140 1.12 7.24 -16.46
C PHE A 140 -0.09 7.83 -15.73
N GLY A 141 -1.18 7.06 -15.65
CA GLY A 141 -2.42 7.45 -14.98
C GLY A 141 -3.45 6.33 -14.95
N LYS A 142 -4.71 6.67 -14.69
CA LYS A 142 -5.78 5.69 -14.48
C LYS A 142 -5.98 4.74 -15.68
N ALA A 143 -5.90 5.24 -16.91
CA ALA A 143 -6.10 4.47 -18.14
C ALA A 143 -4.77 3.96 -18.76
N ASN A 144 -3.63 4.35 -18.19
CA ASN A 144 -2.29 3.95 -18.60
C ASN A 144 -1.46 3.72 -17.34
N ALA A 145 -1.69 2.57 -16.69
CA ALA A 145 -1.01 2.24 -15.45
C ALA A 145 0.49 2.04 -15.68
N LYS A 146 1.29 2.42 -14.68
CA LYS A 146 2.73 2.14 -14.72
C LYS A 146 2.98 0.64 -14.70
N PRO A 147 3.76 0.08 -15.64
CA PRO A 147 4.02 -1.35 -15.69
C PRO A 147 4.63 -1.89 -14.39
N VAL A 148 4.19 -3.06 -13.98
CA VAL A 148 4.67 -3.77 -12.79
C VAL A 148 5.54 -4.93 -13.24
N PHE A 149 6.83 -4.85 -12.94
CA PHE A 149 7.77 -5.94 -13.15
C PHE A 149 7.95 -6.75 -11.87
N ALA A 150 8.33 -8.03 -11.99
CA ALA A 150 8.59 -8.87 -10.84
C ALA A 150 9.70 -9.89 -11.08
N GLU A 151 10.44 -10.18 -10.03
CA GLU A 151 11.37 -11.32 -9.97
C GLU A 151 11.22 -12.02 -8.61
N ARG A 152 11.39 -13.35 -8.60
CA ARG A 152 11.06 -14.18 -7.43
C ARG A 152 12.13 -14.18 -6.36
N HIS A 153 13.40 -14.03 -6.71
CA HIS A 153 14.52 -14.24 -5.81
C HIS A 153 15.48 -13.05 -5.84
N PHE A 154 15.48 -12.32 -4.73
CA PHE A 154 16.41 -11.25 -4.46
C PHE A 154 17.07 -11.51 -3.11
N GLN A 155 18.30 -12.02 -3.14
CA GLN A 155 19.15 -12.05 -1.97
C GLN A 155 19.50 -10.61 -1.58
N ILE A 156 19.13 -10.16 -0.40
CA ILE A 156 19.51 -8.84 0.09
C ILE A 156 20.91 -8.91 0.68
N LEU A 157 21.89 -8.32 -0.02
CA LEU A 157 23.29 -8.33 0.42
C LEU A 157 23.54 -7.31 1.53
N ARG A 158 22.87 -6.16 1.45
CA ARG A 158 22.95 -5.08 2.43
C ARG A 158 21.71 -4.21 2.36
N ALA A 159 21.29 -3.67 3.50
CA ALA A 159 20.27 -2.65 3.60
C ALA A 159 20.79 -1.42 4.37
N THR A 160 20.28 -0.24 4.04
CA THR A 160 20.62 1.02 4.71
C THR A 160 19.41 1.94 4.68
N ILE A 161 19.06 2.54 5.80
CA ILE A 161 17.99 3.53 5.86
C ILE A 161 18.56 4.90 5.55
N LEU A 162 17.95 5.60 4.60
CA LEU A 162 18.35 6.90 4.10
C LEU A 162 17.27 7.95 4.28
N GLY A 163 17.68 9.21 4.06
CA GLY A 163 16.81 10.38 4.13
C GLY A 163 16.76 11.00 5.52
N LYS A 164 16.53 12.32 5.57
CA LYS A 164 16.41 13.08 6.84
C LYS A 164 15.30 12.53 7.74
N ASN A 165 14.24 12.00 7.13
CA ASN A 165 13.09 11.43 7.83
C ASN A 165 13.18 9.90 7.95
N GLN A 166 14.31 9.27 7.61
CA GLN A 166 14.51 7.81 7.64
C GLN A 166 13.40 7.04 6.91
N ASN A 167 13.00 7.52 5.75
CA ASN A 167 11.85 7.06 4.99
C ASN A 167 12.20 6.37 3.67
N VAL A 168 13.47 6.08 3.44
CA VAL A 168 13.94 5.36 2.25
C VAL A 168 14.81 4.18 2.68
N LEU A 169 14.40 2.99 2.33
CA LEU A 169 15.25 1.79 2.49
C LEU A 169 15.99 1.54 1.19
N LYS A 170 17.30 1.71 1.23
CA LYS A 170 18.20 1.37 0.13
C LYS A 170 18.80 0.00 0.37
N MET A 171 18.65 -0.90 -0.61
CA MET A 171 19.16 -2.25 -0.56
C MET A 171 20.11 -2.50 -1.73
N ARG A 172 21.17 -3.26 -1.49
CA ARG A 172 21.94 -3.93 -2.53
C ARG A 172 21.42 -5.35 -2.66
N VAL A 173 20.88 -5.68 -3.81
CA VAL A 173 20.26 -6.99 -4.06
C VAL A 173 21.01 -7.77 -5.13
N ARG A 174 20.87 -9.09 -5.10
CA ARG A 174 21.43 -10.00 -6.10
C ARG A 174 20.37 -11.02 -6.48
N ASN A 175 20.16 -11.23 -7.79
CA ASN A 175 19.27 -12.26 -8.28
C ASN A 175 19.96 -13.63 -8.40
N ASP A 176 19.23 -14.67 -8.81
CA ASP A 176 19.75 -16.04 -8.98
C ASP A 176 20.85 -16.13 -10.04
N ASN A 177 20.85 -15.25 -11.04
CA ASN A 177 21.87 -15.18 -12.09
C ASN A 177 23.15 -14.45 -11.62
N GLY A 178 23.20 -13.97 -10.38
CA GLY A 178 24.34 -13.27 -9.80
C GLY A 178 24.41 -11.78 -10.14
N VAL A 179 23.46 -11.24 -10.90
CA VAL A 179 23.37 -9.81 -11.20
C VAL A 179 23.01 -9.04 -9.95
N THR A 180 23.74 -7.95 -9.70
CA THR A 180 23.50 -7.09 -8.54
C THR A 180 23.02 -5.72 -8.93
N MET A 181 22.06 -5.17 -8.19
CA MET A 181 21.50 -3.84 -8.42
C MET A 181 21.13 -3.15 -7.11
N GLU A 182 21.04 -1.81 -7.15
CA GLU A 182 20.47 -1.03 -6.06
C GLU A 182 18.94 -1.09 -6.15
N ALA A 183 18.30 -1.31 -4.99
CA ALA A 183 16.85 -1.34 -4.85
C ALA A 183 16.43 -0.31 -3.80
N LEU A 184 15.48 0.55 -4.15
CA LEU A 184 14.93 1.57 -3.25
C LEU A 184 13.49 1.21 -2.89
N TYR A 185 13.17 1.29 -1.61
CA TYR A 185 11.83 1.11 -1.10
C TYR A 185 11.40 2.35 -0.31
N PHE A 186 10.29 2.97 -0.74
CA PHE A 186 9.73 4.19 -0.16
C PHE A 186 8.50 3.94 0.72
N GLY A 187 8.20 2.68 1.05
CA GLY A 187 7.06 2.30 1.86
C GLY A 187 7.35 2.32 3.37
N ASP A 188 6.53 1.60 4.11
CA ASP A 188 6.64 1.46 5.57
C ASP A 188 7.83 0.56 5.93
N ILE A 189 8.97 1.17 6.32
CA ILE A 189 10.21 0.46 6.67
C ILE A 189 10.02 -0.37 7.94
N GLN A 190 9.22 0.10 8.90
CA GLN A 190 8.95 -0.65 10.13
C GLN A 190 8.17 -1.93 9.82
N ALA A 191 7.19 -1.85 8.91
CA ALA A 191 6.47 -3.03 8.44
C ALA A 191 7.37 -3.99 7.65
N PHE A 192 8.31 -3.47 6.85
CA PHE A 192 9.33 -4.28 6.17
C PHE A 192 10.20 -5.02 7.17
N ASP A 193 10.73 -4.33 8.16
CA ASP A 193 11.57 -4.90 9.21
C ASP A 193 10.85 -5.98 10.01
N ALA A 194 9.62 -5.69 10.45
CA ALA A 194 8.79 -6.65 11.18
C ALA A 194 8.51 -7.90 10.33
N TYR A 195 8.30 -7.71 9.02
CA TYR A 195 8.12 -8.82 8.09
C TYR A 195 9.38 -9.69 7.95
N VAL A 196 10.55 -9.06 7.78
CA VAL A 196 11.83 -9.77 7.70
C VAL A 196 12.11 -10.53 8.99
N GLU A 197 11.92 -9.92 10.15
CA GLU A 197 12.08 -10.59 11.46
C GLU A 197 11.15 -11.79 11.60
N LYS A 198 9.89 -11.64 11.23
CA LYS A 198 8.90 -12.74 11.28
C LYS A 198 9.29 -13.91 10.38
N MET A 199 9.87 -13.64 9.20
CA MET A 199 10.15 -14.67 8.18
C MET A 199 11.54 -15.29 8.29
N TYR A 200 12.55 -14.55 8.80
CA TYR A 200 13.96 -14.94 8.78
C TYR A 200 14.63 -14.83 10.14
N GLY A 201 13.99 -14.21 11.13
CA GLY A 201 14.51 -13.97 12.47
C GLY A 201 15.32 -12.68 12.59
N THR A 202 15.44 -12.20 13.84
CA THR A 202 16.15 -10.95 14.20
C THR A 202 17.63 -10.97 13.78
N ASP A 203 18.32 -12.12 13.88
CA ASP A 203 19.73 -12.25 13.47
C ASP A 203 19.90 -11.98 11.97
N ALA A 204 19.08 -12.59 11.12
CA ALA A 204 19.14 -12.39 9.68
C ALA A 204 18.89 -10.92 9.30
N ARG A 205 17.91 -10.24 9.94
CA ARG A 205 17.67 -8.81 9.78
C ARG A 205 18.88 -7.97 10.18
N ASN A 206 19.48 -8.21 11.33
CA ASN A 206 20.64 -7.46 11.82
C ASN A 206 21.85 -7.65 10.90
N ARG A 207 22.09 -8.87 10.44
CA ARG A 207 23.17 -9.18 9.47
C ARG A 207 22.95 -8.50 8.13
N MET A 208 21.71 -8.42 7.65
CA MET A 208 21.35 -7.68 6.45
C MET A 208 21.75 -6.19 6.56
N TYR A 209 21.43 -5.53 7.66
CA TYR A 209 21.82 -4.13 7.89
C TYR A 209 23.34 -3.97 8.08
N ALA A 210 23.98 -4.92 8.69
CA ALA A 210 25.46 -4.94 8.84
C ALA A 210 26.20 -5.24 7.52
N GLY A 211 25.50 -5.66 6.46
CA GLY A 211 26.11 -6.08 5.20
C GLY A 211 26.89 -7.40 5.32
N LEU A 212 26.49 -8.24 6.28
CA LEU A 212 27.04 -9.57 6.48
C LEU A 212 26.21 -10.62 5.74
N THR A 213 26.79 -11.79 5.51
CA THR A 213 26.09 -12.94 4.93
C THR A 213 24.84 -13.25 5.74
N ASN A 214 23.69 -13.30 5.08
CA ASN A 214 22.38 -13.52 5.68
C ASN A 214 21.50 -14.37 4.75
N SER A 215 20.33 -14.78 5.23
CA SER A 215 19.40 -15.66 4.51
C SER A 215 18.19 -14.92 3.93
N VAL A 216 18.18 -13.58 3.94
CA VAL A 216 17.01 -12.79 3.49
C VAL A 216 16.90 -12.83 1.97
N ASP A 217 15.92 -13.58 1.49
CA ASP A 217 15.61 -13.77 0.08
C ASP A 217 14.12 -13.49 -0.15
N LEU A 218 13.82 -12.46 -0.95
CA LEU A 218 12.45 -11.97 -1.17
C LEU A 218 12.14 -11.88 -2.66
N ALA A 219 10.89 -12.12 -3.02
CA ALA A 219 10.34 -11.67 -4.29
C ALA A 219 10.00 -10.19 -4.20
N PHE A 220 10.25 -9.45 -5.26
CA PHE A 220 9.84 -8.07 -5.40
C PHE A 220 8.94 -7.88 -6.61
N THR A 221 7.95 -7.00 -6.47
CA THR A 221 7.46 -6.25 -7.60
C THR A 221 8.16 -4.91 -7.62
N TYR A 222 8.53 -4.45 -8.81
CA TYR A 222 9.38 -3.28 -8.95
C TYR A 222 9.17 -2.53 -10.27
N TYR A 223 9.73 -1.34 -10.35
CA TYR A 223 9.88 -0.57 -11.57
C TYR A 223 11.35 -0.15 -11.72
N PRO A 224 11.99 -0.40 -12.89
CA PRO A 224 13.36 0.00 -13.13
C PRO A 224 13.45 1.51 -13.36
N SER A 225 14.56 2.10 -12.94
CA SER A 225 14.84 3.53 -13.16
C SER A 225 16.34 3.80 -13.26
N VAL A 226 16.70 4.94 -13.83
CA VAL A 226 18.05 5.47 -13.83
C VAL A 226 18.18 6.52 -12.74
N ASN A 227 19.14 6.36 -11.86
CA ASN A 227 19.53 7.39 -10.91
C ASN A 227 20.68 8.22 -11.50
N SER A 228 20.47 9.53 -11.63
CA SER A 228 21.48 10.46 -12.09
C SER A 228 21.96 11.31 -10.91
N TYR A 229 23.20 11.09 -10.48
CA TYR A 229 23.80 11.83 -9.39
C TYR A 229 25.24 12.25 -9.74
N MET A 230 25.54 13.54 -9.62
CA MET A 230 26.85 14.13 -9.96
C MET A 230 27.41 13.69 -11.33
N GLY A 231 26.54 13.64 -12.35
CA GLY A 231 26.92 13.26 -13.72
C GLY A 231 27.14 11.76 -13.93
N ARG A 232 26.92 10.92 -12.91
CA ARG A 232 26.95 9.45 -13.03
C ARG A 232 25.53 8.92 -13.11
N GLN A 233 25.29 8.05 -14.08
CA GLN A 233 24.06 7.31 -14.21
C GLN A 233 24.25 5.88 -13.67
N THR A 234 23.28 5.41 -12.91
CA THR A 234 23.27 4.06 -12.35
C THR A 234 21.87 3.48 -12.43
N LEU A 235 21.79 2.24 -12.88
CA LEU A 235 20.53 1.49 -12.87
C LEU A 235 20.13 1.13 -11.45
N GLN A 236 18.85 1.26 -11.17
CA GLN A 236 18.23 0.87 -9.89
C GLN A 236 16.82 0.38 -10.12
N ILE A 237 16.26 -0.32 -9.14
CA ILE A 237 14.85 -0.67 -9.11
C ILE A 237 14.14 0.03 -7.95
N ILE A 238 12.90 0.45 -8.20
CA ILE A 238 12.00 0.99 -7.18
C ILE A 238 11.06 -0.13 -6.76
N VAL A 239 11.27 -0.67 -5.56
CA VAL A 239 10.47 -1.75 -5.01
C VAL A 239 9.09 -1.22 -4.64
N GLN A 240 8.04 -1.89 -5.10
CA GLN A 240 6.65 -1.56 -4.82
C GLN A 240 6.05 -2.49 -3.76
N ASN A 241 6.33 -3.80 -3.89
CA ASN A 241 5.89 -4.81 -2.94
C ASN A 241 6.98 -5.88 -2.75
N PHE A 242 6.91 -6.58 -1.63
CA PHE A 242 7.83 -7.66 -1.30
C PHE A 242 7.10 -8.83 -0.66
N GLN A 243 7.59 -10.03 -0.90
CA GLN A 243 7.04 -11.24 -0.30
C GLN A 243 8.10 -12.34 -0.26
N ARG A 244 8.08 -13.18 0.77
CA ARG A 244 8.82 -14.44 0.78
C ARG A 244 8.09 -15.47 -0.07
N ILE A 245 8.75 -16.02 -1.06
CA ILE A 245 8.24 -17.17 -1.81
C ILE A 245 8.86 -18.43 -1.20
N ARG A 246 8.02 -19.42 -0.88
CA ARG A 246 8.53 -20.73 -0.49
C ARG A 246 9.08 -21.39 -1.76
N ARG A 247 10.30 -21.89 -1.66
CA ARG A 247 10.90 -22.76 -2.70
C ARG A 247 10.17 -24.08 -2.76
#